data_1737038d6133ae54af61a30bdece8f05
#
_entry.id   1737038d6133ae54af61a30bdece8f05
#
_cell.length_a   1.000
_cell.length_b   1.000
_cell.length_c   1.000
_cell.angle_alpha   90.00
_cell.angle_beta   90.00
_cell.angle_gamma   90.00
#
_symmetry.space_group_name_H-M   'P 1'
#
loop_
_entity.id
_entity.type
_entity.pdbx_description
1 polymer ?
#
loop_
_entity_poly.entity_id
_entity_poly.type
_entity_poly.pdbx_seq_one_letter_code
_entity_poly.pdbx_strand_id
1 'polypeptide(L)'
;MAEIRDELFYKQKNGYDTMSTQQRIDMEDYCRGYMAFLNEARTEREAVKIAIEMAEDKGFVEYVDGMKLSPGDKVYCNNRSKALMLAVIGRKSLEEGCVIAGAHVDSPRIDLKQNPLYESDELAYFKTHYYGGIKKYQWVTIPLELHGVVALKNGETIDVSIGHDPSDPQFVITDLLPHLGKEQMRKTMEEGITGEGLNILIGSIPYADEGSDRVKLAVMSILNDRYGIVEEDFLSAELTAVPAFEVREIGLDRSLIGGYGHDDRVCAYAELKAILDLD
;
A
#
# COMPACT_ATOMS: atom_id res chain seq x y z
N MET A 1 -28.52 45.88 -11.68
CA MET A 1 -27.08 45.57 -11.51
C MET A 1 -26.82 44.20 -10.88
N ALA A 2 -27.65 43.75 -9.94
CA ALA A 2 -27.51 42.39 -9.38
C ALA A 2 -27.80 41.28 -10.42
N GLU A 3 -28.82 41.46 -11.28
CA GLU A 3 -29.20 40.49 -12.31
C GLU A 3 -28.07 40.19 -13.34
N ILE A 4 -27.40 41.24 -13.84
CA ILE A 4 -26.26 41.09 -14.79
C ILE A 4 -25.09 40.35 -14.13
N ARG A 5 -24.86 40.57 -12.85
CA ARG A 5 -23.78 39.89 -12.13
C ARG A 5 -24.09 38.38 -11.96
N ASP A 6 -25.35 38.08 -11.70
CA ASP A 6 -25.84 36.72 -11.55
C ASP A 6 -25.85 35.94 -12.89
N GLU A 7 -26.03 36.65 -13.99
CA GLU A 7 -26.00 36.12 -15.35
C GLU A 7 -24.56 35.90 -15.88
N LEU A 8 -23.63 36.80 -15.53
CA LEU A 8 -22.27 36.79 -16.10
C LEU A 8 -21.25 36.06 -15.23
N PHE A 9 -21.47 35.88 -13.96
CA PHE A 9 -20.51 35.25 -13.07
C PHE A 9 -20.87 33.80 -12.76
N TYR A 10 -19.85 32.91 -12.89
CA TYR A 10 -19.97 31.53 -12.41
C TYR A 10 -20.17 31.54 -10.89
N LYS A 11 -21.24 30.92 -10.44
CA LYS A 11 -21.50 30.67 -9.01
C LYS A 11 -21.08 29.24 -8.68
N GLN A 12 -19.98 29.11 -7.95
CA GLN A 12 -19.59 27.83 -7.40
C GLN A 12 -20.67 27.31 -6.44
N LYS A 13 -21.10 26.08 -6.65
CA LYS A 13 -22.03 25.39 -5.75
C LYS A 13 -21.28 24.26 -5.04
N ASN A 14 -21.64 24.01 -3.78
CA ASN A 14 -21.20 22.83 -3.08
C ASN A 14 -21.92 21.60 -3.67
N GLY A 15 -21.19 20.51 -3.89
CA GLY A 15 -21.77 19.27 -4.43
C GLY A 15 -22.91 18.73 -3.55
N TYR A 16 -22.78 18.84 -2.25
CA TYR A 16 -23.82 18.43 -1.29
C TYR A 16 -25.13 19.20 -1.43
N ASP A 17 -25.11 20.46 -1.89
CA ASP A 17 -26.31 21.26 -2.10
C ASP A 17 -27.14 20.83 -3.32
N THR A 18 -26.49 20.10 -4.26
CA THR A 18 -27.11 19.71 -5.53
C THR A 18 -27.33 18.21 -5.65
N MET A 19 -26.76 17.43 -4.76
CA MET A 19 -26.83 15.98 -4.75
C MET A 19 -28.20 15.46 -4.33
N SER A 20 -28.76 14.53 -5.10
CA SER A 20 -29.98 13.83 -4.70
C SER A 20 -29.68 12.84 -3.56
N THR A 21 -30.71 12.37 -2.88
CA THR A 21 -30.60 11.35 -1.83
C THR A 21 -29.94 10.07 -2.37
N GLN A 22 -30.30 9.65 -3.58
CA GLN A 22 -29.70 8.44 -4.19
C GLN A 22 -28.22 8.64 -4.50
N GLN A 23 -27.83 9.78 -5.07
CA GLN A 23 -26.42 10.08 -5.32
C GLN A 23 -25.60 10.13 -4.04
N ARG A 24 -26.20 10.56 -2.92
CA ARG A 24 -25.54 10.52 -1.62
C ARG A 24 -25.30 9.08 -1.14
N ILE A 25 -26.28 8.20 -1.28
CA ILE A 25 -26.14 6.78 -0.94
C ILE A 25 -25.07 6.14 -1.81
N ASP A 26 -25.09 6.37 -3.12
CA ASP A 26 -24.12 5.82 -4.06
C ASP A 26 -22.70 6.30 -3.76
N MET A 27 -22.54 7.56 -3.39
CA MET A 27 -21.26 8.13 -2.96
C MET A 27 -20.75 7.46 -1.67
N GLU A 28 -21.62 7.28 -0.68
CA GLU A 28 -21.26 6.63 0.59
C GLU A 28 -20.89 5.16 0.38
N ASP A 29 -21.58 4.45 -0.51
CA ASP A 29 -21.27 3.06 -0.89
C ASP A 29 -19.92 2.97 -1.61
N TYR A 30 -19.66 3.88 -2.55
CA TYR A 30 -18.37 3.98 -3.22
C TYR A 30 -17.23 4.24 -2.23
N CYS A 31 -17.41 5.18 -1.31
CA CYS A 31 -16.40 5.52 -0.29
C CYS A 31 -16.13 4.34 0.66
N ARG A 32 -17.16 3.58 1.06
CA ARG A 32 -16.98 2.37 1.86
C ARG A 32 -16.16 1.30 1.12
N GLY A 33 -16.47 1.08 -0.15
CA GLY A 33 -15.71 0.16 -1.00
C GLY A 33 -14.26 0.60 -1.16
N TYR A 34 -14.02 1.90 -1.34
CA TYR A 34 -12.68 2.46 -1.43
C TYR A 34 -11.88 2.30 -0.13
N MET A 35 -12.49 2.58 1.02
CA MET A 35 -11.83 2.37 2.33
C MET A 35 -11.48 0.89 2.55
N ALA A 36 -12.37 -0.03 2.20
CA ALA A 36 -12.10 -1.47 2.27
C ALA A 36 -10.92 -1.86 1.36
N PHE A 37 -10.93 -1.39 0.10
CA PHE A 37 -9.83 -1.61 -0.83
C PHE A 37 -8.49 -1.10 -0.28
N LEU A 38 -8.43 0.12 0.25
CA LEU A 38 -7.20 0.68 0.82
C LEU A 38 -6.70 -0.07 2.05
N ASN A 39 -7.59 -0.61 2.88
CA ASN A 39 -7.21 -1.38 4.06
C ASN A 39 -6.50 -2.69 3.70
N GLU A 40 -6.94 -3.34 2.63
CA GLU A 40 -6.37 -4.61 2.18
C GLU A 40 -5.20 -4.42 1.19
N ALA A 41 -5.24 -3.36 0.37
CA ALA A 41 -4.24 -3.06 -0.64
C ALA A 41 -3.05 -2.28 -0.04
N ARG A 42 -2.24 -2.90 0.80
CA ARG A 42 -1.09 -2.23 1.45
C ARG A 42 0.11 -2.08 0.52
N THR A 43 0.24 -3.00 -0.43
CA THR A 43 1.31 -3.01 -1.44
C THR A 43 0.71 -3.07 -2.85
N GLU A 44 1.55 -2.87 -3.87
CA GLU A 44 1.13 -3.06 -5.26
C GLU A 44 0.69 -4.49 -5.55
N ARG A 45 1.28 -5.49 -4.88
CA ARG A 45 0.91 -6.89 -5.06
C ARG A 45 -0.49 -7.17 -4.50
N GLU A 46 -0.76 -6.67 -3.32
CA GLU A 46 -2.08 -6.81 -2.69
C GLU A 46 -3.14 -6.03 -3.46
N ALA A 47 -2.82 -4.81 -3.94
CA ALA A 47 -3.72 -4.04 -4.80
C ALA A 47 -4.11 -4.80 -6.08
N VAL A 48 -3.13 -5.44 -6.74
CA VAL A 48 -3.39 -6.28 -7.93
C VAL A 48 -4.22 -7.51 -7.57
N LYS A 49 -3.91 -8.18 -6.47
CA LYS A 49 -4.65 -9.36 -6.01
C LYS A 49 -6.13 -9.04 -5.78
N ILE A 50 -6.41 -8.00 -5.02
CA ILE A 50 -7.79 -7.59 -4.72
C ILE A 50 -8.51 -7.12 -5.99
N ALA A 51 -7.82 -6.39 -6.88
CA ALA A 51 -8.41 -5.96 -8.14
C ALA A 51 -8.77 -7.16 -9.04
N ILE A 52 -8.00 -8.24 -9.02
CA ILE A 52 -8.32 -9.50 -9.72
C ILE A 52 -9.55 -10.14 -9.08
N GLU A 53 -9.61 -10.28 -7.76
CA GLU A 53 -10.77 -10.85 -7.06
C GLU A 53 -12.06 -10.06 -7.39
N MET A 54 -11.98 -8.72 -7.35
CA MET A 54 -13.11 -7.86 -7.74
C MET A 54 -13.50 -8.02 -9.22
N ALA A 55 -12.53 -8.25 -10.10
CA ALA A 55 -12.78 -8.45 -11.53
C ALA A 55 -13.42 -9.82 -11.82
N GLU A 56 -12.94 -10.87 -11.18
CA GLU A 56 -13.51 -12.22 -11.29
C GLU A 56 -14.96 -12.25 -10.80
N ASP A 57 -15.30 -11.55 -9.73
CA ASP A 57 -16.68 -11.37 -9.24
C ASP A 57 -17.59 -10.66 -10.26
N LYS A 58 -17.02 -9.91 -11.21
CA LYS A 58 -17.70 -9.23 -12.30
C LYS A 58 -17.62 -9.98 -13.63
N GLY A 59 -17.14 -11.23 -13.62
CA GLY A 59 -17.09 -12.12 -14.78
C GLY A 59 -15.88 -11.90 -15.68
N PHE A 60 -14.84 -11.21 -15.23
CA PHE A 60 -13.55 -11.19 -15.92
C PHE A 60 -12.86 -12.54 -15.76
N VAL A 61 -12.17 -12.98 -16.80
CA VAL A 61 -11.37 -14.20 -16.81
C VAL A 61 -9.94 -13.88 -17.23
N GLU A 62 -8.97 -14.65 -16.75
CA GLU A 62 -7.58 -14.45 -17.15
C GLU A 62 -7.40 -14.71 -18.65
N TYR A 63 -6.76 -13.77 -19.34
CA TYR A 63 -6.43 -13.91 -20.74
C TYR A 63 -5.28 -14.92 -20.92
N VAL A 64 -5.49 -15.88 -21.82
CA VAL A 64 -4.46 -16.84 -22.23
C VAL A 64 -4.18 -16.66 -23.72
N ASP A 65 -2.91 -16.73 -24.11
CA ASP A 65 -2.48 -16.59 -25.50
C ASP A 65 -3.23 -17.54 -26.43
N GLY A 66 -3.77 -16.96 -27.50
CA GLY A 66 -4.60 -17.69 -28.47
C GLY A 66 -6.10 -17.76 -28.12
N MET A 67 -6.51 -17.19 -27.00
CA MET A 67 -7.93 -17.06 -26.65
C MET A 67 -8.68 -16.24 -27.72
N LYS A 68 -9.79 -16.77 -28.20
CA LYS A 68 -10.67 -16.05 -29.14
C LYS A 68 -11.62 -15.20 -28.35
N LEU A 69 -11.56 -13.89 -28.59
CA LEU A 69 -12.38 -12.91 -27.92
C LEU A 69 -13.51 -12.41 -28.82
N SER A 70 -14.64 -12.15 -28.23
CA SER A 70 -15.85 -11.62 -28.85
C SER A 70 -16.31 -10.32 -28.17
N PRO A 71 -17.04 -9.43 -28.84
CA PRO A 71 -17.60 -8.25 -28.20
C PRO A 71 -18.39 -8.59 -26.94
N GLY A 72 -18.06 -7.91 -25.83
CA GLY A 72 -18.64 -8.15 -24.51
C GLY A 72 -17.79 -9.05 -23.60
N ASP A 73 -16.79 -9.75 -24.13
CA ASP A 73 -15.89 -10.54 -23.31
C ASP A 73 -15.08 -9.64 -22.36
N LYS A 74 -14.94 -10.10 -21.12
CA LYS A 74 -14.24 -9.41 -20.04
C LYS A 74 -12.99 -10.22 -19.68
N VAL A 75 -11.82 -9.65 -19.89
CA VAL A 75 -10.56 -10.36 -19.64
C VAL A 75 -9.59 -9.51 -18.80
N TYR A 76 -8.72 -10.17 -18.06
CA TYR A 76 -7.61 -9.52 -17.40
C TYR A 76 -6.29 -10.22 -17.72
N CYS A 77 -5.18 -9.47 -17.57
CA CYS A 77 -3.82 -9.95 -17.69
C CYS A 77 -3.03 -9.55 -16.45
N ASN A 78 -2.61 -10.54 -15.67
CA ASN A 78 -1.76 -10.34 -14.50
C ASN A 78 -0.29 -10.31 -14.91
N ASN A 79 0.38 -9.17 -14.72
CA ASN A 79 1.80 -9.04 -14.99
C ASN A 79 2.60 -9.16 -13.69
N ARG A 80 3.04 -10.38 -13.37
CA ARG A 80 3.93 -10.70 -12.22
C ARG A 80 3.37 -10.27 -10.86
N SER A 81 2.06 -10.19 -10.74
CA SER A 81 1.36 -9.71 -9.53
C SER A 81 1.75 -8.29 -9.10
N LYS A 82 2.22 -7.45 -10.02
CA LYS A 82 2.61 -6.06 -9.78
C LYS A 82 1.90 -5.06 -10.68
N ALA A 83 1.36 -5.51 -11.80
CA ALA A 83 0.54 -4.71 -12.69
C ALA A 83 -0.61 -5.56 -13.24
N LEU A 84 -1.73 -4.92 -13.49
CA LEU A 84 -2.94 -5.56 -13.98
C LEU A 84 -3.44 -4.77 -15.18
N MET A 85 -3.84 -5.48 -16.24
CA MET A 85 -4.61 -4.93 -17.33
C MET A 85 -5.98 -5.61 -17.36
N LEU A 86 -7.02 -4.80 -17.46
CA LEU A 86 -8.40 -5.25 -17.62
C LEU A 86 -8.90 -4.76 -18.97
N ALA A 87 -9.67 -5.55 -19.67
CA ALA A 87 -10.26 -5.17 -20.94
C ALA A 87 -11.70 -5.72 -21.07
N VAL A 88 -12.59 -4.86 -21.55
CA VAL A 88 -13.91 -5.25 -22.05
C VAL A 88 -13.85 -5.11 -23.56
N ILE A 89 -14.12 -6.19 -24.30
CA ILE A 89 -13.96 -6.23 -25.73
C ILE A 89 -15.11 -5.48 -26.41
N GLY A 90 -14.75 -4.43 -27.14
CA GLY A 90 -15.69 -3.59 -27.88
C GLY A 90 -16.23 -4.25 -29.13
N ARG A 91 -17.24 -3.61 -29.75
CA ARG A 91 -17.86 -4.05 -31.02
C ARG A 91 -17.05 -3.62 -32.26
N LYS A 92 -16.16 -2.64 -32.09
CA LYS A 92 -15.32 -2.09 -33.16
C LYS A 92 -13.93 -2.72 -33.11
N SER A 93 -13.26 -2.73 -34.26
CA SER A 93 -11.87 -3.17 -34.35
C SER A 93 -10.95 -2.25 -33.54
N LEU A 94 -9.87 -2.79 -32.99
CA LEU A 94 -8.80 -2.01 -32.33
C LEU A 94 -8.15 -1.00 -33.29
N GLU A 95 -8.22 -1.23 -34.63
CA GLU A 95 -7.77 -0.27 -35.64
C GLU A 95 -8.59 1.03 -35.65
N GLU A 96 -9.83 0.97 -35.16
CA GLU A 96 -10.69 2.15 -34.99
C GLU A 96 -10.41 2.90 -33.66
N GLY A 97 -9.53 2.35 -32.82
CA GLY A 97 -9.12 2.92 -31.54
C GLY A 97 -9.68 2.14 -30.34
N CYS A 98 -9.17 2.51 -29.17
CA CYS A 98 -9.64 2.03 -27.87
C CYS A 98 -9.63 3.19 -26.86
N VAL A 99 -10.34 3.01 -25.76
CA VAL A 99 -10.29 3.91 -24.59
C VAL A 99 -9.40 3.26 -23.55
N ILE A 100 -8.38 3.97 -23.09
CA ILE A 100 -7.45 3.51 -22.07
C ILE A 100 -7.51 4.47 -20.90
N ALA A 101 -7.70 3.94 -19.68
CA ALA A 101 -7.45 4.62 -18.43
C ALA A 101 -6.26 3.94 -17.76
N GLY A 102 -5.41 4.66 -17.06
CA GLY A 102 -4.21 4.11 -16.46
C GLY A 102 -3.73 4.91 -15.25
N ALA A 103 -3.53 4.20 -14.14
CA ALA A 103 -2.97 4.73 -12.90
C ALA A 103 -1.91 3.78 -12.35
N HIS A 104 -1.04 4.27 -11.47
CA HIS A 104 -0.13 3.39 -10.75
C HIS A 104 -0.76 2.89 -9.43
N VAL A 105 -0.33 1.71 -8.97
CA VAL A 105 -0.87 1.06 -7.77
C VAL A 105 0.14 0.98 -6.62
N ASP A 106 1.41 1.30 -6.89
CA ASP A 106 2.45 1.46 -5.87
C ASP A 106 2.28 2.79 -5.13
N SER A 107 2.77 2.83 -3.90
CA SER A 107 2.76 4.04 -3.06
C SER A 107 4.14 4.20 -2.43
N PRO A 108 4.55 5.43 -2.03
CA PRO A 108 5.77 5.64 -1.29
C PRO A 108 5.80 4.81 -0.02
N ARG A 109 6.94 4.15 0.25
CA ARG A 109 7.08 3.17 1.33
C ARG A 109 8.53 3.04 1.80
N ILE A 110 8.77 2.14 2.75
CA ILE A 110 10.10 1.79 3.23
C ILE A 110 10.36 0.32 2.91
N ASP A 111 11.30 0.06 2.00
CA ASP A 111 11.68 -1.30 1.62
C ASP A 111 12.83 -1.81 2.51
N LEU A 112 12.85 -3.11 2.82
CA LEU A 112 13.98 -3.73 3.47
C LEU A 112 15.16 -3.86 2.49
N LYS A 113 16.39 -3.63 2.97
CA LYS A 113 17.62 -3.90 2.19
C LYS A 113 17.82 -5.42 2.05
N GLN A 114 18.65 -5.85 1.12
CA GLN A 114 18.94 -7.26 0.82
C GLN A 114 19.54 -8.06 1.99
N ASN A 115 20.28 -7.40 2.89
CA ASN A 115 20.77 -7.96 4.14
C ASN A 115 20.28 -7.06 5.28
N PRO A 116 18.98 -7.15 5.63
CA PRO A 116 18.38 -6.12 6.46
C PRO A 116 18.67 -6.33 7.94
N LEU A 117 18.77 -7.57 8.40
CA LEU A 117 18.76 -7.90 9.82
C LEU A 117 20.15 -7.70 10.46
N TYR A 118 20.20 -6.87 11.48
CA TYR A 118 21.40 -6.66 12.31
C TYR A 118 21.04 -6.43 13.77
N GLU A 119 22.03 -6.61 14.64
CA GLU A 119 21.94 -6.30 16.07
C GLU A 119 22.89 -5.16 16.43
N SER A 120 22.45 -4.25 17.28
CA SER A 120 23.27 -3.22 17.90
C SER A 120 22.71 -2.92 19.28
N ASP A 121 23.59 -2.83 20.27
CA ASP A 121 23.24 -2.50 21.66
C ASP A 121 22.13 -3.41 22.23
N GLU A 122 22.20 -4.71 21.94
CA GLU A 122 21.21 -5.74 22.32
C GLU A 122 19.80 -5.47 21.77
N LEU A 123 19.71 -4.76 20.65
CA LEU A 123 18.46 -4.54 19.91
C LEU A 123 18.62 -5.03 18.48
N ALA A 124 17.59 -5.69 17.97
CA ALA A 124 17.53 -6.12 16.58
C ALA A 124 16.80 -5.11 15.71
N TYR A 125 17.33 -4.88 14.53
CA TYR A 125 16.81 -3.93 13.57
C TYR A 125 16.76 -4.51 12.15
N PHE A 126 15.83 -3.98 11.34
CA PHE A 126 15.91 -4.08 9.88
C PHE A 126 16.50 -2.80 9.28
N LYS A 127 17.55 -2.96 8.46
CA LYS A 127 18.05 -1.89 7.57
C LYS A 127 17.07 -1.70 6.43
N THR A 128 16.79 -0.43 6.17
CA THR A 128 15.82 -0.04 5.16
C THR A 128 16.36 0.97 4.17
N HIS A 129 15.61 1.14 3.10
CA HIS A 129 15.70 2.32 2.27
C HIS A 129 14.29 2.74 1.86
N TYR A 130 14.05 4.03 1.68
CA TYR A 130 12.74 4.52 1.26
C TYR A 130 12.59 4.47 -0.27
N TYR A 131 11.37 4.22 -0.70
CA TYR A 131 10.93 4.24 -2.08
C TYR A 131 9.96 5.39 -2.32
N GLY A 132 10.15 6.13 -3.44
CA GLY A 132 9.31 7.28 -3.78
C GLY A 132 9.62 8.54 -2.96
N GLY A 133 8.79 9.54 -3.10
CA GLY A 133 8.93 10.83 -2.43
C GLY A 133 8.30 10.85 -1.05
N ILE A 134 9.08 10.62 0.01
CA ILE A 134 8.60 10.69 1.38
C ILE A 134 9.16 11.90 2.14
N LYS A 135 8.38 12.41 3.09
CA LYS A 135 8.88 13.28 4.15
C LYS A 135 9.30 12.39 5.33
N LYS A 136 10.60 12.11 5.44
CA LYS A 136 11.16 11.12 6.37
C LYS A 136 10.69 11.28 7.82
N TYR A 137 10.50 12.52 8.28
CA TYR A 137 10.03 12.82 9.63
C TYR A 137 8.60 12.32 9.93
N GLN A 138 7.80 12.02 8.89
CA GLN A 138 6.44 11.48 9.07
C GLN A 138 6.44 9.97 9.34
N TRP A 139 7.57 9.29 9.16
CA TRP A 139 7.70 7.84 9.24
C TRP A 139 8.31 7.36 10.56
N VAL A 140 8.84 8.26 11.36
CA VAL A 140 9.36 7.94 12.70
C VAL A 140 8.23 7.99 13.73
N THR A 141 8.32 7.16 14.76
CA THR A 141 7.38 7.08 15.90
C THR A 141 5.94 6.69 15.57
N ILE A 142 5.67 6.25 14.35
CA ILE A 142 4.37 5.71 13.97
C ILE A 142 4.41 4.17 13.92
N PRO A 143 3.28 3.49 14.17
CA PRO A 143 3.22 2.05 14.00
C PRO A 143 3.35 1.68 12.52
N LEU A 144 4.15 0.65 12.26
CA LEU A 144 4.40 0.09 10.93
C LEU A 144 4.01 -1.39 10.91
N GLU A 145 3.55 -1.84 9.77
CA GLU A 145 3.33 -3.24 9.43
C GLU A 145 4.25 -3.66 8.27
N LEU A 146 4.58 -4.94 8.19
CA LEU A 146 5.49 -5.50 7.19
C LEU A 146 4.71 -6.40 6.24
N HIS A 147 4.83 -6.13 4.94
CA HIS A 147 4.18 -6.87 3.88
C HIS A 147 5.16 -7.26 2.78
N GLY A 148 4.82 -8.27 2.02
CA GLY A 148 5.53 -8.61 0.80
C GLY A 148 5.64 -10.11 0.55
N VAL A 149 6.63 -10.49 -0.24
CA VAL A 149 6.87 -11.89 -0.64
C VAL A 149 8.32 -12.29 -0.44
N VAL A 150 8.54 -13.55 -0.13
CA VAL A 150 9.87 -14.13 -0.01
C VAL A 150 9.93 -15.40 -0.87
N ALA A 151 10.88 -15.46 -1.80
CA ALA A 151 11.20 -16.70 -2.50
C ALA A 151 12.19 -17.49 -1.65
N LEU A 152 11.74 -18.59 -1.06
CA LEU A 152 12.53 -19.46 -0.21
C LEU A 152 13.55 -20.24 -1.04
N LYS A 153 14.64 -20.69 -0.39
CA LYS A 153 15.69 -21.50 -1.00
C LYS A 153 15.18 -22.80 -1.63
N ASN A 154 14.07 -23.33 -1.18
CA ASN A 154 13.42 -24.52 -1.76
C ASN A 154 12.65 -24.22 -3.06
N GLY A 155 12.57 -22.94 -3.49
CA GLY A 155 11.86 -22.50 -4.69
C GLY A 155 10.38 -22.10 -4.45
N GLU A 156 9.89 -22.24 -3.23
CA GLU A 156 8.55 -21.79 -2.84
C GLU A 156 8.53 -20.27 -2.64
N THR A 157 7.45 -19.62 -3.04
CA THR A 157 7.23 -18.20 -2.75
C THR A 157 6.11 -18.09 -1.71
N ILE A 158 6.38 -17.38 -0.63
CA ILE A 158 5.46 -17.17 0.47
C ILE A 158 5.08 -15.71 0.60
N ASP A 159 3.85 -15.45 0.99
CA ASP A 159 3.38 -14.12 1.38
C ASP A 159 3.73 -13.87 2.87
N VAL A 160 4.22 -12.67 3.14
CA VAL A 160 4.50 -12.19 4.50
C VAL A 160 3.59 -11.02 4.80
N SER A 161 2.85 -11.12 5.90
CA SER A 161 2.05 -10.04 6.47
C SER A 161 2.18 -10.09 7.99
N ILE A 162 2.73 -9.04 8.59
CA ILE A 162 2.93 -8.92 10.04
C ILE A 162 2.53 -7.52 10.49
N GLY A 163 1.60 -7.42 11.41
CA GLY A 163 1.13 -6.15 11.97
C GLY A 163 -0.21 -5.68 11.44
N HIS A 164 -0.73 -6.36 10.40
CA HIS A 164 -2.07 -6.11 9.85
C HIS A 164 -3.17 -6.72 10.69
N ASP A 165 -2.99 -7.97 11.12
CA ASP A 165 -3.90 -8.59 12.08
C ASP A 165 -3.76 -7.91 13.45
N PRO A 166 -4.87 -7.55 14.14
CA PRO A 166 -4.81 -6.92 15.47
C PRO A 166 -4.06 -7.73 16.54
N SER A 167 -3.88 -9.04 16.34
CA SER A 167 -3.09 -9.91 17.22
C SER A 167 -1.59 -9.90 16.92
N ASP A 168 -1.17 -9.38 15.78
CA ASP A 168 0.23 -9.28 15.39
C ASP A 168 0.94 -8.12 16.11
N PRO A 169 2.25 -8.25 16.36
CA PRO A 169 3.07 -7.14 16.78
C PRO A 169 3.24 -6.12 15.64
N GLN A 170 3.30 -4.85 15.98
CA GLN A 170 3.66 -3.78 15.04
C GLN A 170 5.11 -3.35 15.25
N PHE A 171 5.66 -2.64 14.27
CA PHE A 171 7.04 -2.16 14.27
C PHE A 171 7.09 -0.64 14.39
N VAL A 172 8.29 -0.11 14.69
CA VAL A 172 8.48 1.33 14.80
C VAL A 172 9.90 1.72 14.39
N ILE A 173 10.02 2.90 13.78
CA ILE A 173 11.30 3.60 13.67
C ILE A 173 11.38 4.56 14.84
N THR A 174 12.37 4.39 15.68
CA THR A 174 12.55 5.21 16.88
C THR A 174 13.06 6.62 16.53
N ASP A 175 12.79 7.60 17.39
CA ASP A 175 13.33 8.94 17.30
C ASP A 175 13.84 9.42 18.65
N LEU A 176 14.64 10.47 18.65
CA LEU A 176 15.23 11.04 19.84
C LEU A 176 14.20 11.85 20.64
N LEU A 177 14.27 11.70 21.97
CA LEU A 177 13.55 12.57 22.89
C LEU A 177 14.06 14.02 22.78
N PRO A 178 13.24 15.05 23.07
CA PRO A 178 13.65 16.47 22.96
C PRO A 178 14.91 16.79 23.72
N HIS A 179 15.16 16.13 24.87
CA HIS A 179 16.35 16.36 25.69
C HIS A 179 17.64 15.89 24.99
N LEU A 180 17.57 14.86 24.15
CA LEU A 180 18.68 14.30 23.39
C LEU A 180 18.72 14.84 21.95
N GLY A 181 17.57 15.28 21.42
CA GLY A 181 17.40 15.74 20.05
C GLY A 181 17.71 17.20 19.77
N LYS A 182 18.40 17.93 20.68
CA LYS A 182 18.62 19.38 20.53
C LYS A 182 19.32 19.78 19.23
N GLU A 183 20.28 18.99 18.80
CA GLU A 183 21.00 19.23 17.54
C GLU A 183 20.15 18.85 16.32
N GLN A 184 19.42 17.75 16.42
CA GLN A 184 18.48 17.31 15.39
C GLN A 184 17.40 18.38 15.13
N MET A 185 16.83 18.98 16.18
CA MET A 185 15.80 20.03 16.08
C MET A 185 16.28 21.33 15.45
N ARG A 186 17.60 21.54 15.33
CA ARG A 186 18.19 22.72 14.65
C ARG A 186 18.40 22.51 13.15
N LYS A 187 18.31 21.27 12.68
CA LYS A 187 18.43 20.92 11.27
C LYS A 187 17.16 21.26 10.51
N THR A 188 17.27 21.30 9.20
CA THR A 188 16.07 21.39 8.34
C THR A 188 15.22 20.13 8.50
N MET A 189 13.94 20.18 8.14
CA MET A 189 13.06 19.03 8.18
C MET A 189 13.56 17.87 7.30
N GLU A 190 14.30 18.18 6.23
CA GLU A 190 14.90 17.20 5.34
C GLU A 190 16.10 16.48 5.97
N GLU A 191 16.89 17.20 6.76
CA GLU A 191 18.13 16.72 7.37
C GLU A 191 17.95 16.15 8.78
N GLY A 192 16.86 16.52 9.46
CA GLY A 192 16.55 16.10 10.82
C GLY A 192 16.45 14.59 10.96
N ILE A 193 15.81 13.95 9.99
CA ILE A 193 15.76 12.49 9.84
C ILE A 193 16.48 12.11 8.56
N THR A 194 17.52 11.30 8.66
CA THR A 194 18.28 10.83 7.50
C THR A 194 17.67 9.54 6.93
N GLY A 195 17.92 9.24 5.65
CA GLY A 195 17.47 7.98 5.04
C GLY A 195 18.07 6.76 5.76
N GLU A 196 19.35 6.81 6.15
CA GLU A 196 19.99 5.74 6.92
C GLU A 196 19.49 5.65 8.38
N GLY A 197 18.76 6.65 8.87
CA GLY A 197 18.14 6.65 10.19
C GLY A 197 16.77 5.97 10.21
N LEU A 198 16.24 5.53 9.06
CA LEU A 198 14.92 4.89 8.97
C LEU A 198 14.96 3.37 9.22
N ASN A 199 15.87 2.91 10.10
CA ASN A 199 15.94 1.50 10.47
C ASN A 199 14.81 1.13 11.45
N ILE A 200 14.19 0.00 11.22
CA ILE A 200 13.01 -0.46 11.96
C ILE A 200 13.46 -1.30 13.16
N LEU A 201 13.02 -0.93 14.36
CA LEU A 201 13.23 -1.74 15.57
C LEU A 201 12.27 -2.94 15.55
N ILE A 202 12.84 -4.16 15.75
CA ILE A 202 12.09 -5.41 15.60
C ILE A 202 12.21 -6.37 16.78
N GLY A 203 13.13 -6.14 17.73
CA GLY A 203 13.24 -7.03 18.90
C GLY A 203 14.29 -6.59 19.89
N SER A 204 14.20 -7.11 21.13
CA SER A 204 15.10 -6.84 22.24
C SER A 204 15.29 -8.02 23.21
N ILE A 205 14.66 -9.15 22.96
CA ILE A 205 14.77 -10.34 23.82
C ILE A 205 15.83 -11.27 23.24
N PRO A 206 16.92 -11.55 23.99
CA PRO A 206 17.98 -12.41 23.47
C PRO A 206 17.56 -13.87 23.49
N TYR A 207 17.99 -14.63 22.50
CA TYR A 207 17.93 -16.09 22.52
C TYR A 207 18.78 -16.68 23.64
N ALA A 208 18.39 -17.81 24.18
CA ALA A 208 19.11 -18.50 25.24
C ALA A 208 20.35 -19.24 24.65
N ASP A 209 21.39 -18.47 24.35
CA ASP A 209 22.67 -18.92 23.78
C ASP A 209 23.82 -18.12 24.39
N GLU A 210 25.06 -18.63 24.27
CA GLU A 210 26.28 -17.97 24.75
C GLU A 210 27.03 -17.19 23.66
N GLY A 211 26.52 -17.20 22.40
CA GLY A 211 27.13 -16.51 21.25
C GLY A 211 26.88 -14.99 21.21
N SER A 212 27.34 -14.35 20.13
CA SER A 212 26.98 -12.97 19.78
C SER A 212 25.63 -12.92 19.05
N ASP A 213 25.10 -11.72 18.84
CA ASP A 213 23.89 -11.46 18.06
C ASP A 213 22.66 -12.29 18.51
N ARG A 214 22.49 -12.40 19.81
CA ARG A 214 21.45 -13.24 20.42
C ARG A 214 20.04 -12.74 20.17
N VAL A 215 19.86 -11.43 20.08
CA VAL A 215 18.53 -10.82 19.75
C VAL A 215 18.23 -11.04 18.27
N LYS A 216 19.22 -10.90 17.40
CA LYS A 216 19.11 -11.24 15.99
C LYS A 216 18.72 -12.71 15.81
N LEU A 217 19.35 -13.62 16.56
CA LEU A 217 19.04 -15.05 16.52
C LEU A 217 17.61 -15.32 16.98
N ALA A 218 17.12 -14.65 18.03
CA ALA A 218 15.75 -14.81 18.50
C ALA A 218 14.73 -14.36 17.44
N VAL A 219 14.96 -13.24 16.77
CA VAL A 219 14.11 -12.75 15.67
C VAL A 219 14.13 -13.73 14.50
N MET A 220 15.31 -14.26 14.12
CA MET A 220 15.42 -15.26 13.07
C MET A 220 14.66 -16.55 13.41
N SER A 221 14.71 -17.00 14.68
CA SER A 221 13.94 -18.16 15.12
C SER A 221 12.43 -17.94 14.95
N ILE A 222 11.92 -16.76 15.33
CA ILE A 222 10.50 -16.41 15.16
C ILE A 222 10.10 -16.41 13.68
N LEU A 223 10.92 -15.83 12.79
CA LEU A 223 10.65 -15.78 11.35
C LEU A 223 10.72 -17.19 10.72
N ASN A 224 11.64 -18.00 11.18
CA ASN A 224 11.75 -19.39 10.72
C ASN A 224 10.56 -20.24 11.19
N ASP A 225 10.17 -20.14 12.46
CA ASP A 225 9.02 -20.88 13.01
C ASP A 225 7.70 -20.53 12.32
N ARG A 226 7.52 -19.23 11.95
CA ARG A 226 6.27 -18.75 11.34
C ARG A 226 6.23 -18.93 9.84
N TYR A 227 7.37 -18.75 9.16
CA TYR A 227 7.44 -18.63 7.69
C TYR A 227 8.46 -19.55 7.03
N GLY A 228 9.28 -20.28 7.78
CA GLY A 228 10.37 -21.08 7.24
C GLY A 228 11.56 -20.26 6.72
N ILE A 229 11.58 -18.94 6.95
CA ILE A 229 12.61 -18.03 6.44
C ILE A 229 13.95 -18.29 7.14
N VAL A 230 15.04 -18.38 6.38
CA VAL A 230 16.42 -18.29 6.85
C VAL A 230 17.05 -16.98 6.36
N GLU A 231 18.17 -16.56 6.95
CA GLU A 231 18.77 -15.25 6.64
C GLU A 231 19.10 -15.08 5.15
N GLU A 232 19.49 -16.15 4.46
CA GLU A 232 19.80 -16.14 3.03
C GLU A 232 18.57 -15.79 2.16
N ASP A 233 17.36 -16.09 2.61
CA ASP A 233 16.11 -15.84 1.87
C ASP A 233 15.79 -14.34 1.75
N PHE A 234 16.37 -13.49 2.61
CA PHE A 234 16.23 -12.03 2.46
C PHE A 234 16.85 -11.50 1.16
N LEU A 235 17.79 -12.22 0.54
CA LEU A 235 18.38 -11.81 -0.75
C LEU A 235 17.36 -11.79 -1.89
N SER A 236 16.32 -12.61 -1.79
CA SER A 236 15.24 -12.72 -2.77
C SER A 236 13.90 -12.17 -2.25
N ALA A 237 13.90 -11.55 -1.07
CA ALA A 237 12.71 -10.99 -0.46
C ALA A 237 12.36 -9.63 -1.06
N GLU A 238 11.08 -9.42 -1.29
CA GLU A 238 10.48 -8.12 -1.53
C GLU A 238 9.60 -7.79 -0.31
N LEU A 239 10.21 -7.23 0.72
CA LEU A 239 9.53 -6.88 1.97
C LEU A 239 9.51 -5.37 2.15
N THR A 240 8.36 -4.84 2.47
CA THR A 240 8.12 -3.42 2.66
C THR A 240 7.39 -3.13 3.95
N ALA A 241 7.78 -2.05 4.62
CA ALA A 241 7.08 -1.52 5.77
C ALA A 241 6.21 -0.33 5.35
N VAL A 242 4.97 -0.36 5.79
CA VAL A 242 3.97 0.67 5.55
C VAL A 242 3.30 1.07 6.86
N PRO A 243 2.66 2.26 6.94
CA PRO A 243 1.93 2.66 8.15
C PRO A 243 0.80 1.69 8.48
N ALA A 244 0.76 1.23 9.73
CA ALA A 244 -0.22 0.27 10.24
C ALA A 244 -1.55 0.93 10.65
N PHE A 245 -1.89 2.06 10.07
CA PHE A 245 -3.14 2.75 10.33
C PHE A 245 -4.27 2.14 9.52
N GLU A 246 -5.39 1.89 10.16
CA GLU A 246 -6.63 1.63 9.44
C GLU A 246 -7.10 2.90 8.70
N VAL A 247 -7.63 2.72 7.52
CA VAL A 247 -8.31 3.77 6.77
C VAL A 247 -9.60 4.13 7.51
N ARG A 248 -9.79 5.40 7.81
CA ARG A 248 -10.91 5.88 8.60
C ARG A 248 -11.53 7.14 8.02
N GLU A 249 -12.79 7.34 8.36
CA GLU A 249 -13.47 8.61 8.14
C GLU A 249 -12.86 9.70 9.03
N ILE A 250 -12.67 10.88 8.47
CA ILE A 250 -12.08 12.04 9.13
C ILE A 250 -13.11 13.20 9.16
N GLY A 251 -13.06 13.94 10.25
CA GLY A 251 -13.96 15.05 10.54
C GLY A 251 -15.16 14.63 11.38
N LEU A 252 -15.80 15.60 12.04
CA LEU A 252 -16.98 15.33 12.85
C LEU A 252 -18.19 14.89 12.01
N ASP A 253 -18.24 15.35 10.77
CA ASP A 253 -19.24 15.01 9.76
C ASP A 253 -18.87 13.78 8.92
N ARG A 254 -17.69 13.19 9.16
CA ARG A 254 -17.16 11.99 8.47
C ARG A 254 -17.05 12.14 6.95
N SER A 255 -16.83 13.37 6.48
CA SER A 255 -16.85 13.69 5.05
C SER A 255 -15.54 13.45 4.31
N LEU A 256 -14.47 13.09 5.01
CA LEU A 256 -13.16 12.84 4.46
C LEU A 256 -12.69 11.42 4.78
N ILE A 257 -11.85 10.87 3.92
CA ILE A 257 -11.19 9.58 4.13
C ILE A 257 -9.70 9.82 4.41
N GLY A 258 -9.21 9.30 5.51
CA GLY A 258 -7.80 9.35 5.89
C GLY A 258 -7.20 7.96 5.93
N GLY A 259 -6.04 7.80 5.30
CA GLY A 259 -5.34 6.50 5.24
C GLY A 259 -4.04 6.59 4.46
N TYR A 260 -3.32 5.49 4.44
CA TYR A 260 -2.14 5.30 3.60
C TYR A 260 -2.54 4.83 2.20
N GLY A 261 -1.79 5.25 1.18
CA GLY A 261 -1.91 4.72 -0.18
C GLY A 261 -2.83 5.50 -1.12
N HIS A 262 -3.33 6.69 -0.72
CA HIS A 262 -4.15 7.52 -1.61
C HIS A 262 -3.46 7.87 -2.94
N ASP A 263 -2.16 8.09 -2.90
CA ASP A 263 -1.31 8.30 -4.08
C ASP A 263 -0.70 6.93 -4.51
N ASP A 264 -1.17 6.31 -5.63
CA ASP A 264 -2.24 6.84 -6.48
C ASP A 264 -3.45 5.88 -6.54
N ARG A 265 -3.70 5.13 -5.47
CA ARG A 265 -4.82 4.18 -5.42
C ARG A 265 -6.18 4.84 -5.49
N VAL A 266 -6.26 6.16 -5.27
CA VAL A 266 -7.52 6.90 -5.48
C VAL A 266 -7.90 6.91 -6.96
N CYS A 267 -6.92 7.09 -7.86
CA CYS A 267 -7.15 6.99 -9.30
C CYS A 267 -7.35 5.53 -9.72
N ALA A 268 -6.46 4.63 -9.26
CA ALA A 268 -6.55 3.21 -9.62
C ALA A 268 -7.89 2.58 -9.23
N TYR A 269 -8.43 2.88 -8.06
CA TYR A 269 -9.75 2.38 -7.65
C TYR A 269 -10.87 2.95 -8.49
N ALA A 270 -10.80 4.25 -8.84
CA ALA A 270 -11.80 4.88 -9.70
C ALA A 270 -11.82 4.24 -11.09
N GLU A 271 -10.65 3.98 -11.67
CA GLU A 271 -10.51 3.31 -12.97
C GLU A 271 -10.96 1.85 -12.92
N LEU A 272 -10.58 1.13 -11.85
CA LEU A 272 -11.05 -0.23 -11.60
C LEU A 272 -12.59 -0.28 -11.55
N LYS A 273 -13.20 0.57 -10.74
CA LYS A 273 -14.66 0.65 -10.64
C LYS A 273 -15.31 0.99 -11.98
N ALA A 274 -14.72 1.92 -12.74
CA ALA A 274 -15.28 2.31 -14.03
C ALA A 274 -15.32 1.15 -15.04
N ILE A 275 -14.27 0.33 -15.10
CA ILE A 275 -14.25 -0.82 -16.02
C ILE A 275 -15.10 -1.99 -15.50
N LEU A 276 -15.19 -2.21 -14.18
CA LEU A 276 -16.01 -3.26 -13.60
C LEU A 276 -17.52 -3.02 -13.77
N ASP A 277 -17.92 -1.77 -13.89
CA ASP A 277 -19.32 -1.37 -14.06
C ASP A 277 -19.74 -1.28 -15.55
N LEU A 278 -18.84 -1.64 -16.51
CA LEU A 278 -19.19 -1.80 -17.91
C LEU A 278 -19.99 -3.10 -18.14
N ASP A 279 -21.04 -3.00 -18.99
CA ASP A 279 -21.88 -4.11 -19.42
C ASP A 279 -21.24 -4.96 -20.52
#